data_fecef4a2ec84b44b61ec2cca79e6fe95
#
_entry.id   fecef4a2ec84b44b61ec2cca79e6fe95
#
_cell.length_a   1.000
_cell.length_b   1.000
_cell.length_c   1.000
_cell.angle_alpha   90.00
_cell.angle_beta   90.00
_cell.angle_gamma   90.00
#
_symmetry.space_group_name_H-M   'P 1'
#
loop_
_entity.id
_entity.type
_entity.pdbx_description
1 polymer ?
#
loop_
_entity_poly.entity_id
_entity_poly.type
_entity_poly.pdbx_seq_one_letter_code
_entity_poly.pdbx_strand_id
1 'polypeptide(L)'
;MPNALWFTEDEEASRLLAQDPFALLVGFALDQQVTVQQAFLGPLRLKQRLGTLEPAAVAKADLEPLFREKPAIHRFPGSMAERVRELAATVSEEYDGDASRVWTEAADGADLRRRISALPGFGEM
;
A
#
# COMPACT_ATOMS: atom_id res chain seq x y z
N MET A 1 -11.49 -18.41 1.20
CA MET A 1 -10.88 -17.07 1.03
C MET A 1 -11.88 -16.12 0.37
N PRO A 2 -12.05 -14.93 0.90
CA PRO A 2 -12.92 -13.96 0.25
C PRO A 2 -12.30 -13.53 -1.08
N ASN A 3 -13.16 -13.24 -2.06
CA ASN A 3 -12.72 -12.72 -3.35
C ASN A 3 -12.45 -11.22 -3.29
N ALA A 4 -12.84 -10.57 -2.20
CA ALA A 4 -12.68 -9.14 -2.03
C ALA A 4 -12.57 -8.80 -0.56
N LEU A 5 -11.87 -7.70 -0.25
CA LEU A 5 -11.78 -7.16 1.10
C LEU A 5 -12.51 -5.82 1.09
N TRP A 6 -13.59 -5.73 1.85
CA TRP A 6 -14.54 -4.61 1.76
C TRP A 6 -14.18 -3.47 2.73
N PHE A 7 -12.98 -2.89 2.56
CA PHE A 7 -12.61 -1.63 3.22
C PHE A 7 -13.19 -0.43 2.47
N THR A 8 -13.67 -0.64 1.27
CA THR A 8 -14.29 0.37 0.43
C THR A 8 -15.47 -0.25 -0.31
N GLU A 9 -16.40 0.58 -0.80
CA GLU A 9 -17.55 0.12 -1.55
C GLU A 9 -17.25 -0.18 -3.02
N ASP A 10 -16.05 0.20 -3.49
CA ASP A 10 -15.64 -0.06 -4.86
C ASP A 10 -15.27 -1.53 -5.03
N GLU A 11 -15.97 -2.23 -5.91
CA GLU A 11 -15.77 -3.66 -6.10
C GLU A 11 -14.39 -3.99 -6.66
N GLU A 12 -13.93 -3.21 -7.63
CA GLU A 12 -12.62 -3.45 -8.24
C GLU A 12 -11.49 -3.21 -7.23
N ALA A 13 -11.60 -2.15 -6.44
CA ALA A 13 -10.63 -1.88 -5.38
C ALA A 13 -10.63 -2.99 -4.33
N SER A 14 -11.80 -3.46 -3.94
CA SER A 14 -11.91 -4.52 -2.93
C SER A 14 -11.31 -5.83 -3.41
N ARG A 15 -11.48 -6.15 -4.69
CA ARG A 15 -10.85 -7.34 -5.27
C ARG A 15 -9.33 -7.21 -5.33
N LEU A 16 -8.85 -6.02 -5.70
CA LEU A 16 -7.41 -5.76 -5.73
C LEU A 16 -6.78 -5.98 -4.35
N LEU A 17 -7.41 -5.46 -3.29
CA LEU A 17 -6.91 -5.63 -1.92
C LEU A 17 -6.83 -7.10 -1.51
N ALA A 18 -7.79 -7.91 -1.96
CA ALA A 18 -7.79 -9.34 -1.63
C ALA A 18 -6.72 -10.12 -2.40
N GLN A 19 -6.36 -9.66 -3.60
CA GLN A 19 -5.46 -10.39 -4.49
C GLN A 19 -4.02 -9.90 -4.45
N ASP A 20 -3.79 -8.65 -4.06
CA ASP A 20 -2.46 -8.06 -4.07
C ASP A 20 -2.04 -7.64 -2.66
N PRO A 21 -1.14 -8.39 -2.02
CA PRO A 21 -0.68 -8.05 -0.67
C PRO A 21 -0.04 -6.66 -0.57
N PHE A 22 0.67 -6.21 -1.61
CA PHE A 22 1.26 -4.88 -1.60
C PHE A 22 0.18 -3.80 -1.64
N ALA A 23 -0.88 -4.00 -2.43
CA ALA A 23 -2.00 -3.07 -2.45
C ALA A 23 -2.62 -2.92 -1.07
N LEU A 24 -2.75 -4.01 -0.33
CA LEU A 24 -3.28 -3.98 1.02
C LEU A 24 -2.38 -3.16 1.95
N LEU A 25 -1.05 -3.35 1.87
CA LEU A 25 -0.11 -2.56 2.66
C LEU A 25 -0.18 -1.08 2.31
N VAL A 26 -0.30 -0.74 1.02
CA VAL A 26 -0.45 0.65 0.59
C VAL A 26 -1.70 1.28 1.19
N GLY A 27 -2.82 0.54 1.16
CA GLY A 27 -4.07 1.02 1.76
C GLY A 27 -3.91 1.34 3.24
N PHE A 28 -3.28 0.46 4.00
CA PHE A 28 -3.01 0.70 5.41
C PHE A 28 -2.06 1.88 5.64
N ALA A 29 -1.05 2.04 4.77
CA ALA A 29 -0.13 3.17 4.88
C ALA A 29 -0.85 4.50 4.61
N LEU A 30 -1.83 4.50 3.73
CA LEU A 30 -2.61 5.70 3.39
C LEU A 30 -3.72 6.00 4.40
N ASP A 31 -4.04 5.07 5.30
CA ASP A 31 -5.14 5.22 6.24
C ASP A 31 -4.74 6.14 7.42
N GLN A 32 -4.44 7.39 7.10
CA GLN A 32 -4.05 8.41 8.05
C GLN A 32 -4.74 9.72 7.69
N GLN A 33 -5.61 10.22 8.56
CA GLN A 33 -6.31 11.49 8.40
C GLN A 33 -7.20 11.55 7.15
N VAL A 34 -7.63 10.41 6.66
CA VAL A 34 -8.61 10.28 5.58
C VAL A 34 -9.57 9.16 5.95
N THR A 35 -10.70 9.05 5.23
CA THR A 35 -11.63 7.96 5.49
C THR A 35 -11.02 6.62 5.06
N VAL A 36 -11.51 5.54 5.67
CA VAL A 36 -11.09 4.19 5.29
C VAL A 36 -11.37 3.96 3.81
N GLN A 37 -12.54 4.39 3.32
CA GLN A 37 -12.87 4.24 1.91
C GLN A 37 -11.86 4.93 1.01
N GLN A 38 -11.49 6.17 1.32
CA GLN A 38 -10.52 6.90 0.51
C GLN A 38 -9.15 6.22 0.54
N ALA A 39 -8.69 5.81 1.73
CA ALA A 39 -7.39 5.16 1.87
C ALA A 39 -7.29 3.90 1.02
N PHE A 40 -8.34 3.07 1.05
CA PHE A 40 -8.29 1.78 0.36
C PHE A 40 -8.72 1.85 -1.10
N LEU A 41 -9.21 3.00 -1.58
CA LEU A 41 -9.31 3.28 -3.01
C LEU A 41 -7.96 3.69 -3.60
N GLY A 42 -7.04 4.17 -2.76
CA GLY A 42 -5.74 4.67 -3.20
C GLY A 42 -4.95 3.68 -4.06
N PRO A 43 -4.79 2.42 -3.61
CA PRO A 43 -4.04 1.44 -4.40
C PRO A 43 -4.59 1.23 -5.80
N LEU A 44 -5.92 1.17 -5.95
CA LEU A 44 -6.52 1.03 -7.28
C LEU A 44 -6.23 2.24 -8.16
N ARG A 45 -6.39 3.44 -7.61
CA ARG A 45 -6.11 4.67 -8.36
C ARG A 45 -4.65 4.73 -8.77
N LEU A 46 -3.74 4.37 -7.88
CA LEU A 46 -2.32 4.34 -8.19
C LEU A 46 -2.03 3.35 -9.31
N LYS A 47 -2.61 2.16 -9.24
CA LYS A 47 -2.42 1.14 -10.27
C LYS A 47 -2.93 1.63 -11.62
N GLN A 48 -4.09 2.28 -11.65
CA GLN A 48 -4.67 2.80 -12.88
C GLN A 48 -3.79 3.88 -13.51
N ARG A 49 -3.19 4.72 -12.69
CA ARG A 49 -2.38 5.86 -13.16
C ARG A 49 -0.96 5.47 -13.53
N LEU A 50 -0.37 4.55 -12.78
CA LEU A 50 0.99 4.07 -13.03
C LEU A 50 1.04 2.89 -14.00
N GLY A 51 -0.01 2.08 -14.02
CA GLY A 51 -0.08 0.89 -14.86
C GLY A 51 0.34 -0.39 -14.17
N THR A 52 0.88 -0.29 -12.95
CA THR A 52 1.34 -1.46 -12.19
C THR A 52 1.41 -1.11 -10.70
N LEU A 53 1.37 -2.14 -9.85
CA LEU A 53 1.70 -2.03 -8.42
C LEU A 53 2.87 -2.92 -8.05
N GLU A 54 3.68 -3.33 -9.02
CA GLU A 54 4.88 -4.10 -8.71
C GLU A 54 5.82 -3.23 -7.85
N PRO A 55 6.24 -3.70 -6.65
CA PRO A 55 7.01 -2.87 -5.74
C PRO A 55 8.27 -2.26 -6.34
N ALA A 56 9.03 -3.02 -7.12
CA ALA A 56 10.24 -2.49 -7.75
C ALA A 56 9.93 -1.32 -8.70
N ALA A 57 8.82 -1.40 -9.45
CA ALA A 57 8.42 -0.33 -10.36
C ALA A 57 7.91 0.88 -9.60
N VAL A 58 7.12 0.67 -8.54
CA VAL A 58 6.61 1.75 -7.70
C VAL A 58 7.76 2.50 -7.03
N ALA A 59 8.78 1.77 -6.56
CA ALA A 59 9.93 2.38 -5.88
C ALA A 59 10.73 3.30 -6.80
N LYS A 60 10.69 3.08 -8.11
CA LYS A 60 11.46 3.86 -9.09
C LYS A 60 10.66 4.97 -9.74
N ALA A 61 9.34 4.96 -9.58
CA ALA A 61 8.47 5.93 -10.25
C ALA A 61 8.42 7.25 -9.49
N ASP A 62 8.13 8.34 -10.21
CA ASP A 62 7.81 9.62 -9.61
C ASP A 62 6.32 9.61 -9.30
N LEU A 63 5.97 9.35 -8.05
CA LEU A 63 4.59 9.14 -7.64
C LEU A 63 3.83 10.42 -7.35
N GLU A 64 4.52 11.52 -7.05
CA GLU A 64 3.84 12.73 -6.61
C GLU A 64 2.81 13.25 -7.63
N PRO A 65 3.12 13.36 -8.92
CA PRO A 65 2.11 13.80 -9.89
C PRO A 65 0.91 12.88 -9.94
N LEU A 66 1.13 11.57 -9.77
CA LEU A 66 0.06 10.57 -9.78
C LEU A 66 -0.84 10.71 -8.55
N PHE A 67 -0.25 11.06 -7.41
CA PHE A 67 -1.01 11.29 -6.19
C PHE A 67 -1.81 12.59 -6.24
N ARG A 68 -1.30 13.61 -6.94
CA ARG A 68 -1.95 14.92 -7.04
C ARG A 68 -3.02 14.99 -8.12
N GLU A 69 -2.98 14.10 -9.11
CA GLU A 69 -3.99 14.07 -10.16
C GLU A 69 -5.38 13.90 -9.55
N LYS A 70 -6.33 14.69 -10.04
CA LYS A 70 -7.69 14.67 -9.46
C LYS A 70 -8.48 13.48 -9.97
N PRO A 71 -9.23 12.80 -9.09
CA PRO A 71 -9.29 13.02 -7.64
C PRO A 71 -7.98 12.60 -6.99
N ALA A 72 -7.45 13.41 -6.07
CA ALA A 72 -6.19 13.12 -5.41
C ALA A 72 -6.27 11.81 -4.62
N ILE A 73 -5.18 11.06 -4.63
CA ILE A 73 -5.14 9.77 -3.92
C ILE A 73 -5.19 9.99 -2.42
N HIS A 74 -4.58 11.08 -1.93
CA HIS A 74 -4.56 11.35 -0.50
C HIS A 74 -4.61 12.85 -0.24
N ARG A 75 -5.06 13.20 0.97
CA ARG A 75 -5.12 14.59 1.45
C ARG A 75 -3.73 15.23 1.48
N PHE A 76 -2.69 14.43 1.75
CA PHE A 76 -1.30 14.88 1.78
C PHE A 76 -0.51 14.17 0.67
N PRO A 77 -0.72 14.56 -0.60
CA PRO A 77 -0.20 13.77 -1.71
C PRO A 77 1.32 13.68 -1.77
N GLY A 78 2.02 14.78 -1.45
CA GLY A 78 3.49 14.75 -1.48
C GLY A 78 4.08 13.81 -0.45
N SER A 79 3.63 13.92 0.81
CA SER A 79 4.13 13.06 1.89
C SER A 79 3.79 11.59 1.68
N MET A 80 2.56 11.33 1.22
CA MET A 80 2.11 9.95 1.02
C MET A 80 2.76 9.31 -0.19
N ALA A 81 3.01 10.07 -1.24
CA ALA A 81 3.74 9.56 -2.41
C ALA A 81 5.14 9.08 -2.00
N GLU A 82 5.85 9.88 -1.20
CA GLU A 82 7.18 9.50 -0.71
C GLU A 82 7.12 8.28 0.19
N ARG A 83 6.11 8.22 1.07
CA ARG A 83 5.93 7.09 1.98
C ARG A 83 5.66 5.79 1.23
N VAL A 84 4.81 5.84 0.21
CA VAL A 84 4.51 4.66 -0.61
C VAL A 84 5.74 4.22 -1.39
N ARG A 85 6.53 5.18 -1.90
CA ARG A 85 7.77 4.88 -2.60
C ARG A 85 8.76 4.16 -1.67
N GLU A 86 8.91 4.65 -0.44
CA GLU A 86 9.79 4.01 0.55
C GLU A 86 9.29 2.62 0.93
N LEU A 87 7.99 2.47 1.10
CA LEU A 87 7.40 1.16 1.39
C LEU A 87 7.68 0.18 0.26
N ALA A 88 7.51 0.63 -0.99
CA ALA A 88 7.76 -0.20 -2.16
C ALA A 88 9.24 -0.62 -2.24
N ALA A 89 10.16 0.31 -1.93
CA ALA A 89 11.58 0.01 -1.93
C ALA A 89 11.91 -1.06 -0.87
N THR A 90 11.34 -0.93 0.32
CA THR A 90 11.56 -1.89 1.40
C THR A 90 11.04 -3.28 1.02
N VAL A 91 9.83 -3.37 0.47
CA VAL A 91 9.27 -4.65 0.05
C VAL A 91 10.11 -5.26 -1.06
N SER A 92 10.56 -4.45 -2.01
CA SER A 92 11.38 -4.92 -3.11
C SER A 92 12.73 -5.47 -2.62
N GLU A 93 13.37 -4.78 -1.69
CA GLU A 93 14.72 -5.12 -1.23
C GLU A 93 14.74 -6.21 -0.16
N GLU A 94 13.81 -6.16 0.79
CA GLU A 94 13.84 -7.07 1.94
C GLU A 94 12.95 -8.29 1.78
N TYR A 95 11.97 -8.25 0.87
CA TYR A 95 11.01 -9.33 0.66
C TYR A 95 10.92 -9.77 -0.81
N ASP A 96 11.92 -9.43 -1.60
CA ASP A 96 12.00 -9.79 -3.04
C ASP A 96 10.74 -9.39 -3.82
N GLY A 97 10.10 -8.30 -3.41
CA GLY A 97 8.89 -7.81 -4.07
C GLY A 97 7.61 -8.52 -3.67
N ASP A 98 7.68 -9.47 -2.74
CA ASP A 98 6.50 -10.20 -2.28
C ASP A 98 6.09 -9.71 -0.89
N ALA A 99 5.13 -8.78 -0.86
CA ALA A 99 4.66 -8.18 0.37
C ALA A 99 4.06 -9.20 1.35
N SER A 100 3.52 -10.31 0.85
CA SER A 100 2.94 -11.33 1.72
C SER A 100 3.97 -11.97 2.64
N ARG A 101 5.25 -11.92 2.28
CA ARG A 101 6.32 -12.49 3.10
C ARG A 101 6.49 -11.78 4.44
N VAL A 102 5.99 -10.54 4.56
CA VAL A 102 6.00 -9.83 5.83
C VAL A 102 5.31 -10.68 6.90
N TRP A 103 4.17 -11.27 6.57
CA TRP A 103 3.43 -12.08 7.53
C TRP A 103 3.65 -13.59 7.37
N THR A 104 3.89 -14.09 6.16
CA THR A 104 4.08 -15.54 5.97
C THR A 104 5.40 -16.02 6.56
N GLU A 105 6.41 -15.16 6.66
CA GLU A 105 7.72 -15.52 7.22
C GLU A 105 7.86 -15.16 8.70
N ALA A 106 6.83 -14.56 9.30
CA ALA A 106 6.87 -14.22 10.71
C ALA A 106 6.83 -15.48 11.55
N ALA A 107 7.70 -15.54 12.58
CA ALA A 107 7.79 -16.70 13.45
C ALA A 107 6.60 -16.79 14.42
N ASP A 108 6.10 -15.64 14.87
CA ASP A 108 4.97 -15.55 15.79
C ASP A 108 4.37 -14.14 15.73
N GLY A 109 3.38 -13.87 16.61
CA GLY A 109 2.71 -12.57 16.62
C GLY A 109 3.64 -11.41 16.97
N ALA A 110 4.61 -11.63 17.86
CA ALA A 110 5.57 -10.58 18.23
C ALA A 110 6.50 -10.27 17.06
N ASP A 111 6.95 -11.29 16.34
CA ASP A 111 7.79 -11.10 15.14
C ASP A 111 7.02 -10.38 14.04
N LEU A 112 5.75 -10.73 13.84
CA LEU A 112 4.90 -10.06 12.87
C LEU A 112 4.77 -8.57 13.20
N ARG A 113 4.51 -8.24 14.46
CA ARG A 113 4.40 -6.85 14.90
C ARG A 113 5.70 -6.08 14.63
N ARG A 114 6.85 -6.70 14.93
CA ARG A 114 8.14 -6.09 14.69
C ARG A 114 8.37 -5.82 13.20
N ARG A 115 8.02 -6.77 12.33
CA ARG A 115 8.18 -6.61 10.89
C ARG A 115 7.31 -5.50 10.33
N ILE A 116 6.05 -5.44 10.76
CA ILE A 116 5.13 -4.39 10.31
C ILE A 116 5.60 -3.03 10.81
N SER A 117 6.01 -2.93 12.08
CA SER A 117 6.48 -1.66 12.65
C SER A 117 7.75 -1.15 11.98
N ALA A 118 8.55 -2.03 11.39
CA ALA A 118 9.77 -1.64 10.68
C ALA A 118 9.48 -1.09 9.27
N LEU A 119 8.27 -1.29 8.75
CA LEU A 119 7.92 -0.78 7.43
C LEU A 119 7.71 0.73 7.46
N PRO A 120 8.12 1.45 6.38
CA PRO A 120 7.89 2.89 6.31
C PRO A 120 6.41 3.23 6.46
N GLY A 121 6.10 4.15 7.36
CA GLY A 121 4.74 4.60 7.60
C GLY A 121 3.97 3.83 8.66
N PHE A 122 4.56 2.78 9.25
CA PHE A 122 3.87 1.95 10.24
C PHE A 122 4.48 2.05 11.65
N GLY A 123 5.68 2.56 11.77
CA GLY A 123 6.42 2.50 13.04
C GLY A 123 5.90 3.40 14.15
N GLU A 124 5.13 4.43 13.83
CA GLU A 124 4.65 5.42 14.79
C GLU A 124 3.15 5.41 14.97
N MET A 125 2.55 4.28 14.72
CA MET A 125 1.10 4.17 14.83
C MET A 125 0.64 3.79 16.22
#